data_50d1e3ace298b4dbd92b361d101f25da
#
_entry.id   50d1e3ace298b4dbd92b361d101f25da
#
_cell.length_a   1.000
_cell.length_b   1.000
_cell.length_c   1.000
_cell.angle_alpha   90.00
_cell.angle_beta   90.00
_cell.angle_gamma   90.00
#
_symmetry.space_group_name_H-M   'P 1'
#
loop_
_entity.id
_entity.type
_entity.pdbx_description
1 polymer ?
#
loop_
_entity_poly.entity_id
_entity_poly.type
_entity_poly.pdbx_seq_one_letter_code
_entity_poly.pdbx_strand_id
1 'polypeptide(L)'
;MKVRKHDLEDMLRFNPQVLEFHFSDSDLYLELEGKFSQKLIIHCYEYFDRKLLDIVSLGETNQVHSQEKTINLIQKAIDKTKELGKQFVGTPTLIVHPGGYSLNQLPEQDIQKMKNSIVDAVKKLDVTGVNFLLENMPPYAWFFGGRWISNCFLSASDMVDYCEQTGL
;
A
#
# COMPACT_ATOMS: atom_id res chain seq x y z
N MET A 1 -7.63 -13.86 -0.74
CA MET A 1 -8.85 -13.63 -1.56
C MET A 1 -9.29 -12.20 -1.32
N LYS A 2 -9.54 -11.42 -2.40
CA LYS A 2 -10.04 -10.04 -2.25
C LYS A 2 -11.42 -10.06 -1.64
N VAL A 3 -11.57 -9.55 -0.42
CA VAL A 3 -12.89 -9.33 0.19
C VAL A 3 -13.43 -8.01 -0.35
N ARG A 4 -14.66 -8.04 -0.82
CA ARG A 4 -15.44 -6.86 -1.20
C ARG A 4 -16.60 -6.73 -0.22
N LYS A 5 -17.21 -5.53 -0.12
CA LYS A 5 -18.35 -5.30 0.78
C LYS A 5 -19.46 -6.36 0.61
N HIS A 6 -19.75 -6.75 -0.62
CA HIS A 6 -20.78 -7.76 -0.92
C HIS A 6 -20.39 -9.20 -0.56
N ASP A 7 -19.08 -9.49 -0.38
CA ASP A 7 -18.59 -10.81 0.00
C ASP A 7 -18.49 -10.96 1.53
N LEU A 8 -18.60 -9.86 2.28
CA LEU A 8 -18.30 -9.80 3.71
C LEU A 8 -19.15 -10.78 4.52
N GLU A 9 -20.46 -10.84 4.26
CA GLU A 9 -21.37 -11.75 4.99
C GLU A 9 -21.00 -13.21 4.76
N ASP A 10 -20.67 -13.58 3.53
CA ASP A 10 -20.27 -14.94 3.19
C ASP A 10 -18.93 -15.30 3.83
N MET A 11 -17.98 -14.38 3.85
CA MET A 11 -16.69 -14.60 4.50
C MET A 11 -16.81 -14.75 6.00
N LEU A 12 -17.69 -13.99 6.66
CA LEU A 12 -17.93 -14.09 8.10
C LEU A 12 -18.51 -15.43 8.52
N ARG A 13 -19.22 -16.17 7.65
CA ARG A 13 -19.73 -17.52 7.93
C ARG A 13 -18.61 -18.53 8.23
N PHE A 14 -17.39 -18.29 7.73
CA PHE A 14 -16.23 -19.12 8.01
C PHE A 14 -15.51 -18.75 9.31
N ASN A 15 -15.99 -17.72 10.02
CA ASN A 15 -15.40 -17.20 11.23
C ASN A 15 -13.87 -17.00 11.16
N PRO A 16 -13.34 -16.27 10.16
CA PRO A 16 -11.91 -16.04 10.03
C PRO A 16 -11.40 -15.19 11.19
N GLN A 17 -10.13 -15.28 11.52
CA GLN A 17 -9.50 -14.41 12.52
C GLN A 17 -9.18 -13.01 11.97
N VAL A 18 -8.99 -12.92 10.65
CA VAL A 18 -8.57 -11.72 9.94
C VAL A 18 -9.41 -11.56 8.68
N LEU A 19 -9.80 -10.34 8.39
CA LEU A 19 -10.38 -9.93 7.11
C LEU A 19 -9.40 -8.99 6.39
N GLU A 20 -9.06 -9.34 5.17
CA GLU A 20 -8.20 -8.53 4.32
C GLU A 20 -9.00 -7.96 3.14
N PHE A 21 -9.04 -6.63 3.05
CA PHE A 21 -9.69 -5.91 1.97
C PHE A 21 -8.62 -5.34 1.03
N HIS A 22 -8.75 -5.60 -0.26
CA HIS A 22 -7.95 -4.93 -1.27
C HIS A 22 -8.71 -3.71 -1.80
N PHE A 23 -8.22 -2.53 -1.47
CA PHE A 23 -8.87 -1.28 -1.85
C PHE A 23 -8.80 -1.00 -3.35
N SER A 24 -9.85 -0.40 -3.84
CA SER A 24 -9.93 0.30 -5.11
C SER A 24 -10.34 1.76 -4.84
N ASP A 25 -10.38 2.59 -5.86
CA ASP A 25 -10.75 4.02 -5.76
C ASP A 25 -12.06 4.23 -4.98
N SER A 26 -13.07 3.38 -5.25
CA SER A 26 -14.38 3.47 -4.61
C SER A 26 -14.37 3.12 -3.13
N ASP A 27 -13.37 2.37 -2.67
CA ASP A 27 -13.31 1.89 -1.29
C ASP A 27 -12.90 3.00 -0.31
N LEU A 28 -12.45 4.16 -0.80
CA LEU A 28 -12.32 5.38 0.03
C LEU A 28 -13.68 5.86 0.59
N TYR A 29 -14.76 5.46 -0.04
CA TYR A 29 -16.14 5.76 0.39
C TYR A 29 -16.83 4.54 1.00
N LEU A 30 -16.08 3.47 1.30
CA LEU A 30 -16.60 2.26 1.92
C LEU A 30 -17.12 2.58 3.32
N GLU A 31 -18.35 2.23 3.58
CA GLU A 31 -18.95 2.22 4.91
C GLU A 31 -19.33 0.79 5.28
N LEU A 32 -18.96 0.40 6.47
CA LEU A 32 -19.34 -0.88 7.06
C LEU A 32 -20.23 -0.61 8.27
N GLU A 33 -21.21 -1.46 8.49
CA GLU A 33 -22.09 -1.38 9.64
C GLU A 33 -21.77 -2.50 10.64
N GLY A 34 -21.89 -2.20 11.94
CA GLY A 34 -21.72 -3.19 12.99
C GLY A 34 -20.30 -3.20 13.60
N LYS A 35 -20.05 -4.26 14.37
CA LYS A 35 -18.78 -4.56 15.03
C LYS A 35 -18.33 -5.94 14.64
N PHE A 36 -17.06 -6.10 14.40
CA PHE A 36 -16.45 -7.34 13.94
C PHE A 36 -15.45 -7.85 14.97
N SER A 37 -15.47 -9.14 15.25
CA SER A 37 -14.51 -9.82 16.14
C SER A 37 -13.18 -10.14 15.44
N GLN A 38 -13.08 -9.83 14.15
CA GLN A 38 -11.93 -10.06 13.31
C GLN A 38 -10.93 -8.88 13.41
N LYS A 39 -9.66 -9.16 13.08
CA LYS A 39 -8.68 -8.11 12.81
C LYS A 39 -8.85 -7.60 11.38
N LEU A 40 -8.56 -6.33 11.15
CA LEU A 40 -8.62 -5.69 9.85
C LEU A 40 -7.24 -5.54 9.23
N ILE A 41 -7.09 -6.03 8.01
CA ILE A 41 -5.98 -5.71 7.11
C ILE A 41 -6.56 -5.03 5.89
N ILE A 42 -5.99 -3.91 5.50
CA ILE A 42 -6.27 -3.22 4.24
C ILE A 42 -5.03 -3.34 3.35
N HIS A 43 -5.20 -3.85 2.16
CA HIS A 43 -4.20 -3.74 1.10
C HIS A 43 -4.51 -2.46 0.33
N CYS A 44 -3.58 -1.51 0.31
CA CYS A 44 -3.75 -0.24 -0.36
C CYS A 44 -3.98 -0.44 -1.86
N TYR A 45 -4.70 0.46 -2.48
CA TYR A 45 -4.92 0.39 -3.91
C TYR A 45 -3.60 0.59 -4.68
N GLU A 46 -3.37 -0.25 -5.69
CA GLU A 46 -2.24 -0.11 -6.61
C GLU A 46 -2.48 0.99 -7.63
N TYR A 47 -3.74 1.17 -8.01
CA TYR A 47 -4.18 2.14 -8.99
C TYR A 47 -5.21 3.08 -8.37
N PHE A 48 -5.14 4.33 -8.75
CA PHE A 48 -6.16 5.33 -8.50
C PHE A 48 -6.37 6.15 -9.76
N ASP A 49 -7.62 6.32 -10.19
CA ASP A 49 -7.94 7.06 -11.41
C ASP A 49 -7.17 6.49 -12.64
N ARG A 50 -7.07 5.17 -12.73
CA ARG A 50 -6.37 4.40 -13.78
C ARG A 50 -4.84 4.65 -13.85
N LYS A 51 -4.26 5.34 -12.89
CA LYS A 51 -2.82 5.53 -12.77
C LYS A 51 -2.26 4.74 -11.61
N LEU A 52 -1.06 4.21 -11.80
CA LEU A 52 -0.32 3.48 -10.79
C LEU A 52 0.13 4.41 -9.66
N LEU A 53 0.03 3.98 -8.43
CA LEU A 53 0.70 4.61 -7.30
C LEU A 53 2.15 4.17 -7.26
N ASP A 54 3.05 5.15 -7.21
CA ASP A 54 4.49 4.92 -7.09
C ASP A 54 5.09 5.99 -6.17
N ILE A 55 5.59 5.56 -5.00
CA ILE A 55 6.14 6.50 -3.99
C ILE A 55 7.38 7.23 -4.52
N VAL A 56 8.05 6.69 -5.51
CA VAL A 56 9.28 7.28 -6.09
C VAL A 56 9.02 8.08 -7.35
N SER A 57 7.80 8.05 -7.91
CA SER A 57 7.53 8.62 -9.22
C SER A 57 8.28 9.93 -9.46
N LEU A 58 9.16 9.92 -10.45
CA LEU A 58 9.97 11.07 -10.86
C LEU A 58 9.16 12.15 -11.58
N GLY A 59 7.89 11.93 -11.78
CA GLY A 59 6.97 12.87 -12.41
C GLY A 59 5.66 12.20 -12.81
N GLU A 60 4.62 12.98 -12.90
CA GLU A 60 3.33 12.51 -13.35
C GLU A 60 3.38 12.17 -14.84
N THR A 61 2.98 10.96 -15.18
CA THR A 61 2.83 10.48 -16.54
C THR A 61 1.39 10.05 -16.79
N ASN A 62 1.07 9.63 -18.01
CA ASN A 62 -0.26 9.09 -18.32
C ASN A 62 -0.56 7.79 -17.56
N GLN A 63 0.46 7.10 -17.03
CA GLN A 63 0.34 5.81 -16.39
C GLN A 63 0.63 5.83 -14.89
N VAL A 64 1.35 6.83 -14.38
CA VAL A 64 1.84 6.90 -12.99
C VAL A 64 1.52 8.25 -12.39
N HIS A 65 1.09 8.28 -11.12
CA HIS A 65 0.94 9.53 -10.37
C HIS A 65 2.30 10.12 -9.97
N SER A 66 2.34 11.42 -9.74
CA SER A 66 3.50 12.06 -9.09
C SER A 66 3.67 11.55 -7.65
N GLN A 67 4.88 11.67 -7.10
CA GLN A 67 5.15 11.30 -5.70
C GLN A 67 4.20 12.02 -4.72
N GLU A 68 4.03 13.33 -4.87
CA GLU A 68 3.14 14.12 -4.01
C GLU A 68 1.71 13.58 -4.05
N LYS A 69 1.18 13.31 -5.24
CA LYS A 69 -0.17 12.76 -5.41
C LYS A 69 -0.28 11.38 -4.78
N THR A 70 0.73 10.52 -4.98
CA THR A 70 0.78 9.18 -4.40
C THR A 70 0.77 9.24 -2.87
N ILE A 71 1.61 10.07 -2.25
CA ILE A 71 1.67 10.24 -0.79
C ILE A 71 0.34 10.75 -0.24
N ASN A 72 -0.30 11.72 -0.89
CA ASN A 72 -1.61 12.22 -0.49
C ASN A 72 -2.70 11.13 -0.58
N LEU A 73 -2.62 10.25 -1.58
CA LEU A 73 -3.55 9.14 -1.71
C LEU A 73 -3.31 8.06 -0.65
N ILE A 74 -2.05 7.75 -0.35
CA ILE A 74 -1.70 6.82 0.74
C ILE A 74 -2.19 7.37 2.09
N GLN A 75 -2.04 8.68 2.35
CA GLN A 75 -2.56 9.28 3.58
C GLN A 75 -4.09 9.10 3.69
N LYS A 76 -4.82 9.28 2.59
CA LYS A 76 -6.28 9.01 2.59
C LYS A 76 -6.60 7.54 2.87
N ALA A 77 -5.79 6.60 2.37
CA ALA A 77 -5.95 5.18 2.68
C ALA A 77 -5.67 4.90 4.16
N ILE A 78 -4.66 5.54 4.77
CA ILE A 78 -4.39 5.47 6.20
C ILE A 78 -5.59 5.97 7.00
N ASP A 79 -6.12 7.16 6.66
CA ASP A 79 -7.24 7.75 7.38
C ASP A 79 -8.51 6.89 7.27
N LYS A 80 -8.74 6.30 6.09
CA LYS A 80 -9.85 5.36 5.89
C LYS A 80 -9.65 4.06 6.66
N THR A 81 -8.42 3.57 6.73
CA THR A 81 -8.07 2.39 7.54
C THR A 81 -8.33 2.64 9.03
N LYS A 82 -7.98 3.83 9.55
CA LYS A 82 -8.32 4.26 10.92
C LYS A 82 -9.82 4.30 11.15
N GLU A 83 -10.58 4.86 10.21
CA GLU A 83 -12.03 4.95 10.28
C GLU A 83 -12.67 3.57 10.38
N LEU A 84 -12.39 2.69 9.43
CA LEU A 84 -12.91 1.32 9.39
C LEU A 84 -12.45 0.50 10.59
N GLY A 85 -11.20 0.67 11.01
CA GLY A 85 -10.60 -0.03 12.14
C GLY A 85 -11.37 0.13 13.45
N LYS A 86 -12.15 1.20 13.61
CA LYS A 86 -13.03 1.40 14.78
C LYS A 86 -14.10 0.31 14.93
N GLN A 87 -14.39 -0.42 13.87
CA GLN A 87 -15.40 -1.49 13.86
C GLN A 87 -14.81 -2.88 14.09
N PHE A 88 -13.48 -3.01 14.07
CA PHE A 88 -12.73 -4.25 14.20
C PHE A 88 -11.97 -4.32 15.51
N VAL A 89 -11.39 -5.49 15.83
CA VAL A 89 -10.58 -5.66 17.04
C VAL A 89 -9.11 -5.36 16.76
N GLY A 90 -8.46 -4.73 17.74
CA GLY A 90 -7.03 -4.39 17.66
C GLY A 90 -6.73 -3.21 16.74
N THR A 91 -5.44 -2.96 16.53
CA THR A 91 -4.96 -1.91 15.61
C THR A 91 -5.07 -2.42 14.17
N PRO A 92 -5.74 -1.68 13.27
CA PRO A 92 -5.84 -2.09 11.87
C PRO A 92 -4.48 -1.99 11.17
N THR A 93 -4.29 -2.80 10.16
CA THR A 93 -3.06 -2.84 9.36
C THR A 93 -3.32 -2.29 7.96
N LEU A 94 -2.41 -1.46 7.45
CA LEU A 94 -2.39 -1.02 6.06
C LEU A 94 -1.11 -1.53 5.40
N ILE A 95 -1.25 -2.29 4.32
CA ILE A 95 -0.14 -2.78 3.48
C ILE A 95 -0.04 -1.89 2.24
N VAL A 96 1.17 -1.43 1.92
CA VAL A 96 1.42 -0.52 0.79
C VAL A 96 2.58 -1.03 -0.05
N HIS A 97 2.43 -0.96 -1.37
CA HIS A 97 3.54 -1.20 -2.29
C HIS A 97 4.49 0.01 -2.33
N PRO A 98 5.81 -0.18 -2.28
CA PRO A 98 6.77 0.92 -2.25
C PRO A 98 6.83 1.72 -3.57
N GLY A 99 6.50 1.08 -4.70
CA GLY A 99 6.78 1.65 -6.01
C GLY A 99 8.23 1.42 -6.45
N GLY A 100 8.81 2.40 -7.13
CA GLY A 100 10.16 2.28 -7.67
C GLY A 100 10.21 1.43 -8.94
N TYR A 101 9.22 1.56 -9.78
CA TYR A 101 9.09 0.77 -11.01
C TYR A 101 9.78 1.45 -12.20
N SER A 102 10.36 0.62 -13.08
CA SER A 102 10.95 1.07 -14.35
C SER A 102 10.71 0.05 -15.47
N LEU A 103 10.83 0.51 -16.71
CA LEU A 103 10.80 -0.37 -17.88
C LEU A 103 12.16 -0.99 -18.19
N ASN A 104 13.23 -0.35 -17.75
CA ASN A 104 14.61 -0.77 -17.99
C ASN A 104 15.35 -0.92 -16.67
N GLN A 105 16.40 -1.75 -16.68
CA GLN A 105 17.28 -1.89 -15.54
C GLN A 105 17.98 -0.56 -15.23
N LEU A 106 18.01 -0.18 -13.95
CA LEU A 106 18.61 1.05 -13.48
C LEU A 106 20.00 0.82 -12.87
N PRO A 107 20.90 1.81 -12.90
CA PRO A 107 22.14 1.79 -12.14
C PRO A 107 21.87 1.72 -10.62
N GLU A 108 22.74 1.04 -9.87
CA GLU A 108 22.60 0.89 -8.41
C GLU A 108 22.49 2.24 -7.67
N GLN A 109 23.27 3.23 -8.10
CA GLN A 109 23.22 4.58 -7.52
C GLN A 109 21.84 5.24 -7.64
N ASP A 110 21.10 4.95 -8.70
CA ASP A 110 19.75 5.50 -8.89
C ASP A 110 18.73 4.72 -8.08
N ILE A 111 18.90 3.39 -7.98
CA ILE A 111 18.10 2.55 -7.07
C ILE A 111 18.25 3.04 -5.62
N GLN A 112 19.48 3.36 -5.17
CA GLN A 112 19.70 3.86 -3.83
C GLN A 112 19.05 5.24 -3.59
N LYS A 113 19.08 6.14 -4.58
CA LYS A 113 18.34 7.41 -4.50
C LYS A 113 16.83 7.18 -4.39
N MET A 114 16.29 6.20 -5.12
CA MET A 114 14.88 5.83 -5.06
C MET A 114 14.52 5.31 -3.66
N LYS A 115 15.31 4.40 -3.08
CA LYS A 115 15.09 3.88 -1.72
C LYS A 115 15.08 5.02 -0.69
N ASN A 116 16.04 5.93 -0.76
CA ASN A 116 16.08 7.10 0.13
C ASN A 116 14.85 8.00 -0.04
N SER A 117 14.41 8.22 -1.28
CA SER A 117 13.20 9.01 -1.58
C SER A 117 11.94 8.38 -1.00
N ILE A 118 11.83 7.03 -1.00
CA ILE A 118 10.71 6.33 -0.36
C ILE A 118 10.74 6.54 1.14
N VAL A 119 11.90 6.36 1.78
CA VAL A 119 12.06 6.59 3.23
C VAL A 119 11.64 8.00 3.62
N ASP A 120 12.12 9.02 2.87
CA ASP A 120 11.80 10.42 3.14
C ASP A 120 10.31 10.74 2.91
N ALA A 121 9.69 10.09 1.94
CA ALA A 121 8.27 10.26 1.65
C ALA A 121 7.39 9.61 2.73
N VAL A 122 7.73 8.39 3.14
CA VAL A 122 6.97 7.65 4.16
C VAL A 122 7.05 8.35 5.53
N LYS A 123 8.19 8.94 5.89
CA LYS A 123 8.33 9.74 7.13
C LYS A 123 7.36 10.94 7.23
N LYS A 124 6.77 11.36 6.12
CA LYS A 124 5.79 12.46 6.10
C LYS A 124 4.36 12.01 6.38
N LEU A 125 4.10 10.69 6.40
CA LEU A 125 2.79 10.13 6.65
C LEU A 125 2.45 10.13 8.14
N ASP A 126 1.21 10.47 8.48
CA ASP A 126 0.68 10.24 9.82
C ASP A 126 0.14 8.81 9.93
N VAL A 127 0.98 7.91 10.40
CA VAL A 127 0.64 6.49 10.60
C VAL A 127 0.09 6.18 12.00
N THR A 128 -0.14 7.20 12.83
CA THR A 128 -0.67 7.01 14.18
C THR A 128 -1.99 6.23 14.16
N GLY A 129 -2.06 5.14 14.90
CA GLY A 129 -3.28 4.31 15.03
C GLY A 129 -3.46 3.26 13.93
N VAL A 130 -2.47 3.06 13.07
CA VAL A 130 -2.42 1.92 12.14
C VAL A 130 -1.06 1.22 12.22
N ASN A 131 -1.03 -0.08 11.96
CA ASN A 131 0.20 -0.79 11.63
C ASN A 131 0.47 -0.55 10.14
N PHE A 132 1.39 0.36 9.82
CA PHE A 132 1.76 0.64 8.44
C PHE A 132 2.86 -0.33 8.00
N LEU A 133 2.61 -1.10 6.95
CA LEU A 133 3.55 -2.08 6.42
C LEU A 133 3.87 -1.78 4.96
N LEU A 134 5.16 -1.75 4.65
CA LEU A 134 5.61 -1.76 3.27
C LEU A 134 5.75 -3.21 2.81
N GLU A 135 5.21 -3.54 1.64
CA GLU A 135 5.33 -4.90 1.09
C GLU A 135 6.63 -5.04 0.28
N ASN A 136 7.34 -6.16 0.49
CA ASN A 136 8.45 -6.47 -0.41
C ASN A 136 7.90 -6.92 -1.78
N MET A 137 8.51 -6.42 -2.85
CA MET A 137 8.02 -6.64 -4.21
C MET A 137 8.76 -7.78 -4.91
N PRO A 138 8.08 -8.52 -5.80
CA PRO A 138 8.78 -9.41 -6.72
C PRO A 138 9.66 -8.58 -7.68
N PRO A 139 10.74 -9.15 -8.22
CA PRO A 139 11.66 -8.41 -9.11
C PRO A 139 10.99 -7.92 -10.41
N TYR A 140 9.86 -8.53 -10.77
CA TYR A 140 9.07 -8.14 -11.93
C TYR A 140 7.60 -8.02 -11.57
N ALA A 141 7.01 -6.90 -11.95
CA ALA A 141 5.57 -6.63 -11.86
C ALA A 141 4.95 -6.59 -13.26
N TRP A 142 3.64 -6.77 -13.33
CA TRP A 142 2.91 -6.74 -14.61
C TRP A 142 1.85 -5.65 -14.55
N PHE A 143 2.14 -4.51 -15.20
CA PHE A 143 1.26 -3.36 -15.24
C PHE A 143 0.97 -2.94 -16.69
N PHE A 144 -0.23 -2.47 -16.97
CA PHE A 144 -0.65 -1.93 -18.28
C PHE A 144 -0.37 -2.87 -19.47
N GLY A 145 -0.45 -4.19 -19.23
CA GLY A 145 -0.17 -5.20 -20.26
C GLY A 145 1.30 -5.41 -20.59
N GLY A 146 2.22 -4.89 -19.76
CA GLY A 146 3.66 -5.03 -19.92
C GLY A 146 4.39 -5.41 -18.64
N ARG A 147 5.60 -5.94 -18.80
CA ARG A 147 6.49 -6.26 -17.70
C ARG A 147 7.25 -5.02 -17.26
N TRP A 148 7.21 -4.74 -15.96
CA TRP A 148 7.96 -3.69 -15.29
C TRP A 148 8.97 -4.31 -14.34
N ILE A 149 10.05 -3.60 -14.06
CA ILE A 149 11.07 -3.99 -13.09
C ILE A 149 10.76 -3.28 -11.78
N SER A 150 10.65 -4.04 -10.70
CA SER A 150 10.66 -3.47 -9.34
C SER A 150 12.13 -3.26 -8.94
N ASN A 151 12.49 -2.08 -8.47
CA ASN A 151 13.88 -1.76 -8.16
C ASN A 151 14.13 -1.63 -6.66
N CYS A 152 13.08 -1.51 -5.84
CA CYS A 152 13.22 -1.19 -4.43
C CYS A 152 12.59 -2.28 -3.56
N PHE A 153 13.24 -2.58 -2.42
CA PHE A 153 12.70 -3.46 -1.37
C PHE A 153 12.34 -4.86 -1.85
N LEU A 154 13.29 -5.46 -2.57
CA LEU A 154 13.15 -6.82 -3.11
C LEU A 154 13.64 -7.90 -2.14
N SER A 155 14.54 -7.54 -1.23
CA SER A 155 15.20 -8.46 -0.29
C SER A 155 14.79 -8.21 1.15
N ALA A 156 14.95 -9.21 2.00
CA ALA A 156 14.72 -9.06 3.43
C ALA A 156 15.67 -8.02 4.07
N SER A 157 16.93 -7.93 3.59
CA SER A 157 17.87 -6.91 4.06
C SER A 157 17.37 -5.49 3.75
N ASP A 158 16.88 -5.25 2.53
CA ASP A 158 16.30 -3.95 2.18
C ASP A 158 15.13 -3.57 3.12
N MET A 159 14.32 -4.55 3.52
CA MET A 159 13.19 -4.30 4.42
C MET A 159 13.66 -3.99 5.84
N VAL A 160 14.72 -4.66 6.32
CA VAL A 160 15.33 -4.36 7.63
C VAL A 160 15.88 -2.94 7.63
N ASP A 161 16.68 -2.58 6.62
CA ASP A 161 17.25 -1.24 6.47
C ASP A 161 16.16 -0.15 6.44
N TYR A 162 15.03 -0.45 5.77
CA TYR A 162 13.87 0.45 5.74
C TYR A 162 13.25 0.63 7.14
N CYS A 163 13.02 -0.45 7.88
CA CYS A 163 12.46 -0.38 9.23
C CYS A 163 13.39 0.39 10.17
N GLU A 164 14.70 0.16 10.12
CA GLU A 164 15.68 0.89 10.93
C GLU A 164 15.70 2.39 10.62
N GLN A 165 15.56 2.76 9.35
CA GLN A 165 15.58 4.18 8.93
C GLN A 165 14.27 4.91 9.22
N THR A 166 13.13 4.23 9.16
CA THR A 166 11.81 4.85 9.35
C THR A 166 11.30 4.74 10.78
N GLY A 167 11.74 3.74 11.52
CA GLY A 167 11.20 3.38 12.84
C GLY A 167 9.84 2.68 12.77
N LEU A 168 9.48 2.13 11.61
CA LEU A 168 8.22 1.44 11.34
C LEU A 168 8.42 -0.07 11.35
#